data_9b0059699104d964bc10e95bdca9d147
#
_entry.id   9b0059699104d964bc10e95bdca9d147
#
_cell.length_a   1.000
_cell.length_b   1.000
_cell.length_c   1.000
_cell.angle_alpha   90.00
_cell.angle_beta   90.00
_cell.angle_gamma   90.00
#
_symmetry.space_group_name_H-M   'P 1'
#
loop_
_entity.id
_entity.type
_entity.pdbx_description
1 polymer ?
#
loop_
_entity_poly.entity_id
_entity_poly.type
_entity_poly.pdbx_seq_one_letter_code
_entity_poly.pdbx_strand_id
1 'polypeptide(L)'
;RFGHAGVGNGGFGGYEQGFGGFADIFEEIFGSFNAAGTGRGRRRRGPRRGSDLRYDLTITFEEAIFGAEREIEYRRPETCATCSGSGAEPGTRPIACTTCGGTGEVRRVQQSILGQFVNVATCTTCGGTGELIPNICHECNGRKLVERTVTKKVKIPPGVDSETQIRLTGEGGGGLDGGPAGNLFVVLNVAPHEYFQRRGDDILLVLQINVAQAALGDEIAVPTVDGETTLAVPAGTQSGKEFRLRGLGVPKLDRSGRGANVGRGDQLVILQVAIPKHLSPEQRQLFQELSRTLGTEVLPQKDKGILGQLKDALGDLFG
;
A
#
# COMPACT_ATOMS: atom_id res chain seq x y z
N ARG A 1 -7.65 39.55 1.04
CA ARG A 1 -8.43 40.76 1.40
C ARG A 1 -9.11 40.54 2.74
N PHE A 2 -8.68 41.42 3.68
CA PHE A 2 -9.39 41.96 4.86
C PHE A 2 -9.59 41.00 6.04
N GLY A 3 -9.30 41.37 7.24
CA GLY A 3 -8.89 42.67 7.85
C GLY A 3 -9.09 42.58 9.36
N HIS A 4 -8.20 43.26 9.97
CA HIS A 4 -8.13 43.88 11.29
C HIS A 4 -9.37 43.94 12.19
N ALA A 5 -9.17 43.85 13.45
CA ALA A 5 -9.11 44.85 14.58
C ALA A 5 -9.75 44.21 15.81
N GLY A 6 -9.37 44.47 17.00
CA GLY A 6 -8.79 45.56 17.74
C GLY A 6 -8.57 45.13 19.19
N VAL A 7 -7.55 45.54 19.77
CA VAL A 7 -7.28 46.62 20.72
C VAL A 7 -8.07 46.58 22.04
N GLY A 8 -7.30 46.64 23.15
CA GLY A 8 -7.73 47.07 24.46
C GLY A 8 -6.90 46.45 25.58
N ASN A 9 -5.81 46.96 25.93
CA ASN A 9 -5.40 48.02 26.82
C ASN A 9 -5.12 47.58 28.29
N GLY A 10 -3.93 47.95 28.77
CA GLY A 10 -3.52 48.12 30.16
C GLY A 10 -2.61 47.00 30.68
N GLY A 11 -1.31 47.13 30.85
CA GLY A 11 -0.51 48.23 31.26
C GLY A 11 0.41 47.74 32.38
N PHE A 12 1.67 48.21 32.39
CA PHE A 12 2.76 48.01 33.38
C PHE A 12 3.54 46.69 33.20
N GLY A 13 4.78 46.63 32.78
CA GLY A 13 5.91 47.48 33.00
C GLY A 13 7.05 46.63 33.50
N GLY A 14 8.16 46.55 32.77
CA GLY A 14 9.48 46.33 33.37
C GLY A 14 10.18 45.00 33.11
N TYR A 15 11.13 45.01 32.17
CA TYR A 15 12.44 44.33 32.18
C TYR A 15 12.46 42.82 32.56
N GLU A 16 13.00 41.90 31.86
CA GLU A 16 14.35 41.68 31.35
C GLU A 16 14.42 40.37 30.60
N GLN A 17 15.28 40.29 29.68
CA GLN A 17 15.81 39.21 28.85
C GLN A 17 15.84 37.80 29.46
N GLY A 18 15.34 36.82 28.68
CA GLY A 18 15.95 35.50 28.55
C GLY A 18 15.61 34.51 29.65
N PHE A 19 14.57 33.73 29.43
CA PHE A 19 14.49 32.32 29.86
C PHE A 19 13.10 31.76 29.51
N GLY A 20 12.79 31.74 28.23
CA GLY A 20 11.55 31.11 27.70
C GLY A 20 11.68 29.61 27.45
N GLY A 21 12.11 28.84 28.43
CA GLY A 21 12.26 27.40 28.26
C GLY A 21 11.98 26.55 29.50
N PHE A 22 11.76 27.22 30.65
CA PHE A 22 11.57 26.49 31.91
C PHE A 22 10.12 26.35 32.36
N ALA A 23 9.21 27.16 31.82
CA ALA A 23 7.79 27.09 32.20
C ALA A 23 7.11 25.83 31.71
N ASP A 24 7.38 25.40 30.49
CA ASP A 24 6.78 24.19 29.92
C ASP A 24 7.30 22.89 30.58
N ILE A 25 8.59 22.88 30.96
CA ILE A 25 9.18 21.74 31.70
C ILE A 25 8.66 21.67 33.14
N PHE A 26 8.29 22.83 33.72
CA PHE A 26 7.77 22.87 35.08
C PHE A 26 6.31 22.42 35.17
N GLU A 27 5.48 22.68 34.15
CA GLU A 27 4.12 22.17 34.11
C GLU A 27 4.09 20.65 33.85
N GLU A 28 5.00 20.11 33.04
CA GLU A 28 5.08 18.67 32.77
C GLU A 28 5.59 17.87 34.00
N ILE A 29 6.49 18.46 34.80
CA ILE A 29 7.01 17.81 36.02
C ILE A 29 6.09 18.05 37.22
N PHE A 30 5.51 19.24 37.39
CA PHE A 30 4.65 19.56 38.55
C PHE A 30 3.19 19.20 38.34
N GLY A 31 2.69 19.21 37.09
CA GLY A 31 1.34 18.72 36.76
C GLY A 31 1.17 17.21 37.05
N SER A 32 2.26 16.47 36.98
CA SER A 32 2.27 15.03 37.34
C SER A 32 2.27 14.77 38.85
N PHE A 33 2.63 15.77 39.68
CA PHE A 33 2.72 15.59 41.13
C PHE A 33 1.43 15.89 41.90
N ASN A 34 0.51 16.64 41.27
CA ASN A 34 -0.77 17.01 41.93
C ASN A 34 -1.92 16.05 41.64
N ALA A 35 -1.71 15.05 40.76
CA ALA A 35 -2.68 13.97 40.51
C ALA A 35 -2.47 12.72 41.41
N ALA A 36 -1.65 12.83 42.47
CA ALA A 36 -1.31 11.70 43.34
C ALA A 36 -2.27 11.48 44.52
N GLY A 37 -3.50 11.90 44.39
CA GLY A 37 -4.48 11.73 45.46
C GLY A 37 -5.88 11.44 44.99
N THR A 38 -6.14 10.28 44.41
CA THR A 38 -7.42 9.54 44.57
C THR A 38 -7.38 8.26 43.73
N GLY A 39 -7.50 7.13 44.42
CA GLY A 39 -8.03 5.90 43.81
C GLY A 39 -7.15 5.20 42.76
N ARG A 40 -5.95 4.68 43.17
CA ARG A 40 -5.27 3.65 42.38
C ARG A 40 -6.10 2.37 42.39
N GLY A 41 -7.15 2.34 41.54
CA GLY A 41 -7.80 1.11 41.13
C GLY A 41 -6.75 0.15 40.57
N ARG A 42 -6.77 -1.11 41.04
CA ARG A 42 -6.02 -2.23 40.44
C ARG A 42 -6.09 -2.08 38.94
N ARG A 43 -4.99 -1.74 38.24
CA ARG A 43 -4.90 -1.87 36.77
C ARG A 43 -4.99 -3.35 36.45
N ARG A 44 -6.22 -3.89 36.43
CA ARG A 44 -6.47 -5.16 35.74
C ARG A 44 -6.01 -4.94 34.30
N ARG A 45 -5.12 -5.77 33.83
CA ARG A 45 -4.81 -5.81 32.39
C ARG A 45 -6.15 -5.98 31.67
N GLY A 46 -6.63 -4.90 31.06
CA GLY A 46 -7.83 -4.93 30.24
C GLY A 46 -7.65 -5.79 28.99
N PRO A 47 -8.75 -6.07 28.29
CA PRO A 47 -8.72 -6.78 27.02
C PRO A 47 -7.69 -6.18 26.08
N ARG A 48 -6.81 -7.00 25.51
CA ARG A 48 -5.77 -6.55 24.55
C ARG A 48 -6.12 -7.05 23.18
N ARG A 49 -6.16 -6.11 22.24
CA ARG A 49 -6.39 -6.40 20.83
C ARG A 49 -5.24 -7.28 20.29
N GLY A 50 -5.59 -8.24 19.44
CA GLY A 50 -4.65 -9.06 18.70
C GLY A 50 -3.82 -8.25 17.72
N SER A 51 -2.70 -8.84 17.27
CA SER A 51 -1.80 -8.24 16.30
C SER A 51 -2.46 -8.18 14.92
N ASP A 52 -2.17 -7.10 14.20
CA ASP A 52 -2.49 -7.04 12.78
C ASP A 52 -1.46 -7.88 12.00
N LEU A 53 -1.90 -8.56 10.95
CA LEU A 53 -1.09 -9.43 10.12
C LEU A 53 -1.01 -8.85 8.71
N ARG A 54 0.09 -9.14 8.01
CA ARG A 54 0.31 -8.81 6.60
C ARG A 54 0.45 -10.09 5.79
N TYR A 55 -0.17 -10.12 4.63
CA TYR A 55 -0.07 -11.19 3.64
C TYR A 55 0.17 -10.58 2.27
N ASP A 56 1.25 -10.95 1.59
CA ASP A 56 1.57 -10.47 0.26
C ASP A 56 1.01 -11.47 -0.76
N LEU A 57 0.08 -10.99 -1.61
CA LEU A 57 -0.61 -11.78 -2.63
C LEU A 57 -0.20 -11.31 -4.02
N THR A 58 0.42 -12.22 -4.80
CA THR A 58 0.72 -11.94 -6.20
C THR A 58 -0.46 -12.32 -7.07
N ILE A 59 -0.89 -11.40 -7.93
CA ILE A 59 -1.99 -11.54 -8.88
C ILE A 59 -1.49 -11.28 -10.30
N THR A 60 -2.20 -11.79 -11.31
CA THR A 60 -1.88 -11.51 -12.70
C THR A 60 -2.33 -10.10 -13.12
N PHE A 61 -1.87 -9.65 -14.26
CA PHE A 61 -2.23 -8.34 -14.82
C PHE A 61 -3.73 -8.26 -15.12
N GLU A 62 -4.30 -9.34 -15.67
CA GLU A 62 -5.72 -9.44 -16.00
C GLU A 62 -6.58 -9.45 -14.74
N GLU A 63 -6.14 -10.14 -13.69
CA GLU A 63 -6.83 -10.15 -12.40
C GLU A 63 -6.86 -8.77 -11.75
N ALA A 64 -5.78 -8.00 -11.95
CA ALA A 64 -5.74 -6.62 -11.46
C ALA A 64 -6.72 -5.72 -12.22
N ILE A 65 -6.95 -5.98 -13.51
CA ILE A 65 -7.86 -5.21 -14.36
C ILE A 65 -9.31 -5.60 -14.12
N PHE A 66 -9.63 -6.89 -14.18
CA PHE A 66 -11.02 -7.37 -14.14
C PHE A 66 -11.52 -7.64 -12.72
N GLY A 67 -10.61 -7.69 -11.76
CA GLY A 67 -10.89 -8.20 -10.42
C GLY A 67 -10.97 -9.73 -10.41
N ALA A 68 -10.81 -10.29 -9.23
CA ALA A 68 -10.85 -11.74 -9.02
C ALA A 68 -11.26 -12.08 -7.59
N GLU A 69 -11.64 -13.33 -7.38
CA GLU A 69 -11.70 -13.91 -6.05
C GLU A 69 -10.56 -14.90 -5.88
N ARG A 70 -9.72 -14.68 -4.88
CA ARG A 70 -8.59 -15.55 -4.57
C ARG A 70 -8.74 -16.14 -3.18
N GLU A 71 -8.42 -17.40 -3.05
CA GLU A 71 -8.35 -18.10 -1.78
C GLU A 71 -6.91 -18.03 -1.28
N ILE A 72 -6.74 -17.51 -0.07
CA ILE A 72 -5.43 -17.40 0.58
C ILE A 72 -5.39 -18.30 1.81
N GLU A 73 -4.25 -18.89 2.05
CA GLU A 73 -3.96 -19.68 3.23
C GLU A 73 -2.86 -18.97 4.03
N TYR A 74 -3.14 -18.70 5.31
CA TYR A 74 -2.20 -18.02 6.17
C TYR A 74 -2.28 -18.52 7.60
N ARG A 75 -1.21 -18.31 8.37
CA ARG A 75 -1.15 -18.69 9.77
C ARG A 75 -1.44 -17.49 10.65
N ARG A 76 -2.27 -17.71 11.67
CA ARG A 76 -2.55 -16.70 12.68
C ARG A 76 -2.61 -17.30 14.08
N PRO A 77 -2.19 -16.56 15.10
CA PRO A 77 -2.47 -16.95 16.48
C PRO A 77 -3.97 -16.79 16.75
N GLU A 78 -4.61 -17.86 17.19
CA GLU A 78 -6.01 -17.86 17.64
C GLU A 78 -6.08 -18.15 19.11
N THR A 79 -7.16 -17.67 19.78
CA THR A 79 -7.40 -18.00 21.18
C THR A 79 -7.51 -19.52 21.33
N CYS A 80 -6.73 -20.09 22.23
CA CYS A 80 -6.72 -21.52 22.48
C CYS A 80 -8.12 -22.00 22.86
N ALA A 81 -8.69 -22.91 22.08
CA ALA A 81 -10.01 -23.44 22.30
C ALA A 81 -10.11 -24.26 23.59
N THR A 82 -9.07 -25.00 23.92
CA THR A 82 -9.01 -25.89 25.09
C THR A 82 -9.11 -25.12 26.41
N CYS A 83 -8.38 -24.02 26.55
CA CYS A 83 -8.40 -23.21 27.76
C CYS A 83 -9.21 -21.91 27.62
N SER A 84 -9.82 -21.64 26.47
CA SER A 84 -10.56 -20.41 26.19
C SER A 84 -9.77 -19.12 26.52
N GLY A 85 -8.44 -19.16 26.28
CA GLY A 85 -7.55 -18.04 26.52
C GLY A 85 -7.11 -17.84 27.98
N SER A 86 -7.43 -18.73 28.91
CA SER A 86 -6.94 -18.65 30.29
C SER A 86 -5.46 -19.06 30.44
N GLY A 87 -4.97 -19.93 29.57
CA GLY A 87 -3.66 -20.54 29.65
C GLY A 87 -3.57 -21.70 30.65
N ALA A 88 -4.64 -21.94 31.42
CA ALA A 88 -4.71 -22.98 32.43
C ALA A 88 -5.41 -24.24 31.87
N GLU A 89 -5.07 -25.41 32.43
CA GLU A 89 -5.75 -26.68 32.15
C GLU A 89 -7.25 -26.56 32.40
N PRO A 90 -8.14 -27.14 31.56
CA PRO A 90 -9.58 -27.19 31.80
C PRO A 90 -9.93 -27.65 33.20
N GLY A 91 -10.81 -26.95 33.88
CA GLY A 91 -11.16 -27.20 35.29
C GLY A 91 -10.27 -26.49 36.31
N THR A 92 -9.16 -25.87 35.88
CA THR A 92 -8.30 -25.04 36.72
C THR A 92 -8.38 -23.55 36.32
N ARG A 93 -7.91 -22.68 37.22
CA ARG A 93 -7.91 -21.23 36.97
C ARG A 93 -6.57 -20.61 37.34
N PRO A 94 -6.16 -19.55 36.62
CA PRO A 94 -5.06 -18.72 37.06
C PRO A 94 -5.34 -18.13 38.45
N ILE A 95 -4.34 -18.09 39.31
CA ILE A 95 -4.42 -17.51 40.67
C ILE A 95 -3.60 -16.23 40.73
N ALA A 96 -4.03 -15.28 41.56
CA ALA A 96 -3.27 -14.03 41.74
C ALA A 96 -1.86 -14.33 42.28
N CYS A 97 -0.85 -13.72 41.71
CA CYS A 97 0.54 -13.90 42.19
C CYS A 97 0.68 -13.37 43.61
N THR A 98 1.10 -14.22 44.52
CA THR A 98 1.26 -13.90 45.95
C THR A 98 2.35 -12.84 46.19
N THR A 99 3.39 -12.82 45.37
CA THR A 99 4.52 -11.89 45.51
C THR A 99 4.15 -10.45 45.19
N CYS A 100 3.31 -10.22 44.20
CA CYS A 100 2.91 -8.87 43.80
C CYS A 100 1.43 -8.56 44.07
N GLY A 101 0.68 -9.47 44.67
CA GLY A 101 -0.74 -9.32 44.94
C GLY A 101 -1.60 -9.13 43.70
N GLY A 102 -1.17 -9.63 42.53
CA GLY A 102 -1.86 -9.53 41.26
C GLY A 102 -1.53 -8.26 40.44
N THR A 103 -0.60 -7.41 40.91
CA THR A 103 -0.24 -6.16 40.21
C THR A 103 0.73 -6.36 39.04
N GLY A 104 1.50 -7.45 39.04
CA GLY A 104 2.56 -7.70 38.08
C GLY A 104 3.85 -6.94 38.38
N GLU A 105 3.84 -6.01 39.32
CA GLU A 105 4.97 -5.15 39.69
C GLU A 105 5.27 -5.24 41.18
N VAL A 106 6.53 -5.17 41.54
CA VAL A 106 6.99 -5.10 42.92
C VAL A 106 7.61 -3.74 43.18
N ARG A 107 7.15 -3.09 44.26
CA ARG A 107 7.65 -1.78 44.66
C ARG A 107 8.71 -1.98 45.73
N ARG A 108 9.91 -1.49 45.50
CA ARG A 108 10.98 -1.43 46.48
C ARG A 108 11.22 0.02 46.88
N VAL A 109 11.03 0.29 48.15
CA VAL A 109 11.34 1.61 48.73
C VAL A 109 12.79 1.56 49.19
N GLN A 110 13.61 2.42 48.61
CA GLN A 110 15.02 2.61 49.05
C GLN A 110 15.12 3.98 49.73
N GLN A 111 15.60 3.99 50.93
CA GLN A 111 15.95 5.22 51.66
C GLN A 111 17.34 5.66 51.23
N SER A 112 17.44 6.91 50.78
CA SER A 112 18.68 7.58 50.41
C SER A 112 18.81 8.86 51.28
N ILE A 113 20.02 9.41 51.35
CA ILE A 113 20.30 10.68 52.03
C ILE A 113 19.44 11.85 51.48
N LEU A 114 18.96 11.70 50.26
CA LEU A 114 18.13 12.70 49.54
C LEU A 114 16.61 12.38 49.59
N GLY A 115 16.19 11.38 50.39
CA GLY A 115 14.77 11.00 50.53
C GLY A 115 14.45 9.56 50.18
N GLN A 116 13.17 9.24 50.15
CA GLN A 116 12.67 7.92 49.78
C GLN A 116 12.46 7.81 48.29
N PHE A 117 13.13 6.87 47.62
CA PHE A 117 12.90 6.55 46.22
C PHE A 117 12.09 5.24 46.13
N VAL A 118 10.98 5.28 45.37
CA VAL A 118 10.19 4.08 45.10
C VAL A 118 10.61 3.56 43.74
N ASN A 119 11.31 2.43 43.75
CA ASN A 119 11.65 1.74 42.51
C ASN A 119 10.55 0.68 42.22
N VAL A 120 9.98 0.74 41.02
CA VAL A 120 8.96 -0.20 40.54
C VAL A 120 9.65 -1.15 39.56
N ALA A 121 9.69 -2.42 39.90
CA ALA A 121 10.29 -3.48 39.09
C ALA A 121 9.24 -4.52 38.70
N THR A 122 9.41 -5.14 37.53
CA THR A 122 8.56 -6.26 37.09
C THR A 122 8.69 -7.42 38.11
N CYS A 123 7.56 -7.97 38.52
CA CYS A 123 7.55 -9.11 39.45
C CYS A 123 8.21 -10.34 38.78
N THR A 124 9.31 -10.79 39.35
CA THR A 124 10.09 -11.96 38.82
C THR A 124 9.32 -13.27 38.89
N THR A 125 8.42 -13.43 39.88
CA THR A 125 7.65 -14.64 40.10
C THR A 125 6.60 -14.88 39.01
N CYS A 126 5.92 -13.85 38.58
CA CYS A 126 4.89 -13.96 37.53
C CYS A 126 5.33 -13.38 36.18
N GLY A 127 6.55 -12.88 36.03
CA GLY A 127 7.05 -12.25 34.80
C GLY A 127 6.24 -11.03 34.39
N GLY A 128 5.62 -10.35 35.36
CA GLY A 128 4.77 -9.15 35.06
C GLY A 128 3.31 -9.49 34.73
N THR A 129 2.89 -10.75 34.68
CA THR A 129 1.50 -11.14 34.36
C THR A 129 0.52 -10.82 35.50
N GLY A 130 0.99 -10.78 36.73
CA GLY A 130 0.13 -10.66 37.93
C GLY A 130 -0.57 -11.96 38.31
N GLU A 131 -0.50 -12.97 37.47
CA GLU A 131 -1.15 -14.28 37.67
C GLU A 131 -0.14 -15.41 37.61
N LEU A 132 -0.41 -16.49 38.33
CA LEU A 132 0.31 -17.74 38.25
C LEU A 132 -0.65 -18.82 37.73
N ILE A 133 -0.16 -19.65 36.83
CA ILE A 133 -0.91 -20.76 36.24
C ILE A 133 -0.33 -22.06 36.83
N PRO A 134 -0.94 -22.66 37.88
CA PRO A 134 -0.41 -23.87 38.52
C PRO A 134 -0.40 -25.06 37.56
N ASN A 135 -1.48 -25.23 36.80
CA ASN A 135 -1.62 -26.27 35.79
C ASN A 135 -1.71 -25.64 34.43
N ILE A 136 -0.64 -25.78 33.67
CA ILE A 136 -0.51 -25.15 32.36
C ILE A 136 -1.28 -25.94 31.30
N CYS A 137 -2.07 -25.27 30.49
CA CYS A 137 -2.78 -25.89 29.36
C CYS A 137 -1.81 -26.58 28.41
N HIS A 138 -2.03 -27.86 28.15
CA HIS A 138 -1.16 -28.71 27.31
C HIS A 138 -1.13 -28.26 25.84
N GLU A 139 -2.21 -27.66 25.30
CA GLU A 139 -2.29 -27.22 23.89
C GLU A 139 -1.48 -25.94 23.66
N CYS A 140 -1.70 -24.90 24.45
CA CYS A 140 -1.04 -23.63 24.27
C CYS A 140 0.21 -23.42 25.16
N ASN A 141 0.54 -24.32 26.03
CA ASN A 141 1.67 -24.24 26.99
C ASN A 141 1.66 -22.90 27.76
N GLY A 142 0.48 -22.46 28.22
CA GLY A 142 0.30 -21.23 28.98
C GLY A 142 0.30 -19.95 28.15
N ARG A 143 0.54 -20.02 26.82
CA ARG A 143 0.62 -18.85 25.93
C ARG A 143 -0.73 -18.24 25.63
N LYS A 144 -1.83 -18.89 25.96
CA LYS A 144 -3.22 -18.47 25.73
C LYS A 144 -3.64 -18.49 24.25
N LEU A 145 -2.68 -18.49 23.32
CA LEU A 145 -2.87 -18.50 21.87
C LEU A 145 -2.22 -19.74 21.26
N VAL A 146 -2.79 -20.23 20.16
CA VAL A 146 -2.29 -21.34 19.35
C VAL A 146 -2.25 -20.88 17.89
N GLU A 147 -1.18 -21.20 17.18
CA GLU A 147 -1.11 -20.92 15.75
C GLU A 147 -2.01 -21.88 14.98
N ARG A 148 -2.87 -21.34 14.16
CA ARG A 148 -3.73 -22.11 13.23
C ARG A 148 -3.59 -21.59 11.83
N THR A 149 -3.64 -22.51 10.87
CA THR A 149 -3.74 -22.21 9.46
C THR A 149 -5.21 -21.98 9.12
N VAL A 150 -5.50 -20.84 8.49
CA VAL A 150 -6.85 -20.43 8.12
C VAL A 150 -6.87 -20.14 6.63
N THR A 151 -7.90 -20.64 5.96
CA THR A 151 -8.17 -20.36 4.56
C THR A 151 -9.26 -19.31 4.44
N LYS A 152 -9.02 -18.27 3.62
CA LYS A 152 -9.96 -17.17 3.45
C LYS A 152 -10.08 -16.74 1.99
N LYS A 153 -11.30 -16.49 1.53
CA LYS A 153 -11.55 -15.89 0.22
C LYS A 153 -11.41 -14.38 0.30
N VAL A 154 -10.61 -13.84 -0.60
CA VAL A 154 -10.35 -12.41 -0.74
C VAL A 154 -10.91 -11.95 -2.07
N LYS A 155 -11.79 -10.98 -2.05
CA LYS A 155 -12.33 -10.34 -3.24
C LYS A 155 -11.43 -9.17 -3.64
N ILE A 156 -10.85 -9.26 -4.83
CA ILE A 156 -10.01 -8.24 -5.42
C ILE A 156 -10.89 -7.38 -6.34
N PRO A 157 -11.03 -6.08 -6.06
CA PRO A 157 -11.82 -5.21 -6.94
C PRO A 157 -11.09 -4.96 -8.26
N PRO A 158 -11.82 -4.68 -9.37
CA PRO A 158 -11.21 -4.34 -10.64
C PRO A 158 -10.46 -3.00 -10.57
N GLY A 159 -9.35 -2.92 -11.31
CA GLY A 159 -8.56 -1.70 -11.43
C GLY A 159 -7.51 -1.49 -10.33
N VAL A 160 -7.29 -2.47 -9.46
CA VAL A 160 -6.26 -2.40 -8.41
C VAL A 160 -4.86 -2.25 -9.00
N ASP A 161 -3.96 -1.66 -8.22
CA ASP A 161 -2.55 -1.50 -8.56
C ASP A 161 -1.67 -2.27 -7.58
N SER A 162 -0.40 -2.43 -7.91
CA SER A 162 0.59 -2.93 -6.97
C SER A 162 0.59 -2.09 -5.69
N GLU A 163 0.92 -2.74 -4.57
CA GLU A 163 0.90 -2.17 -3.21
C GLU A 163 -0.50 -1.77 -2.69
N THR A 164 -1.57 -2.04 -3.45
CA THR A 164 -2.93 -1.87 -2.95
C THR A 164 -3.17 -2.80 -1.76
N GLN A 165 -3.71 -2.25 -0.67
CA GLN A 165 -3.96 -3.00 0.55
C GLN A 165 -5.45 -3.24 0.75
N ILE A 166 -5.82 -4.50 0.90
CA ILE A 166 -7.17 -4.93 1.26
C ILE A 166 -7.18 -5.29 2.74
N ARG A 167 -7.99 -4.57 3.54
CA ARG A 167 -8.13 -4.83 4.96
C ARG A 167 -9.28 -5.79 5.24
N LEU A 168 -8.98 -6.93 5.82
CA LEU A 168 -9.94 -7.89 6.34
C LEU A 168 -10.04 -7.73 7.86
N THR A 169 -11.14 -7.13 8.31
CA THR A 169 -11.35 -6.80 9.73
C THR A 169 -11.57 -8.06 10.55
N GLY A 170 -10.83 -8.19 11.67
CA GLY A 170 -10.96 -9.34 12.58
C GLY A 170 -10.28 -10.62 12.11
N GLU A 171 -9.56 -10.57 10.97
CA GLU A 171 -8.86 -11.74 10.39
C GLU A 171 -7.37 -11.77 10.76
N GLY A 172 -6.92 -10.89 11.65
CA GLY A 172 -5.57 -10.90 12.22
C GLY A 172 -5.40 -11.88 13.37
N GLY A 173 -4.40 -11.65 14.21
CA GLY A 173 -4.15 -12.45 15.39
C GLY A 173 -5.25 -12.34 16.43
N GLY A 174 -5.48 -13.40 17.19
CA GLY A 174 -6.41 -13.44 18.30
C GLY A 174 -6.04 -12.44 19.40
N GLY A 175 -7.03 -11.83 20.01
CA GLY A 175 -6.84 -10.96 21.15
C GLY A 175 -6.54 -11.74 22.44
N LEU A 176 -5.94 -11.06 23.40
CA LEU A 176 -5.67 -11.61 24.72
C LEU A 176 -6.65 -11.05 25.75
N ASP A 177 -6.93 -11.86 26.76
CA ASP A 177 -7.77 -11.48 27.92
C ASP A 177 -9.16 -10.94 27.50
N GLY A 178 -9.76 -11.55 26.45
CA GLY A 178 -11.07 -11.15 25.90
C GLY A 178 -11.03 -9.96 24.94
N GLY A 179 -9.85 -9.55 24.50
CA GLY A 179 -9.69 -8.50 23.50
C GLY A 179 -10.14 -8.94 22.10
N PRO A 180 -10.47 -8.00 21.21
CA PRO A 180 -10.84 -8.27 19.83
C PRO A 180 -9.64 -8.76 19.03
N ALA A 181 -9.88 -9.52 17.97
CA ALA A 181 -8.84 -9.91 17.02
C ALA A 181 -8.27 -8.67 16.27
N GLY A 182 -7.07 -8.81 15.75
CA GLY A 182 -6.45 -7.86 14.84
C GLY A 182 -7.08 -7.92 13.44
N ASN A 183 -6.48 -7.22 12.49
CA ASN A 183 -6.87 -7.24 11.09
C ASN A 183 -5.81 -7.98 10.25
N LEU A 184 -6.24 -8.51 9.11
CA LEU A 184 -5.34 -8.97 8.07
C LEU A 184 -5.29 -7.93 6.97
N PHE A 185 -4.08 -7.50 6.62
CA PHE A 185 -3.81 -6.63 5.48
C PHE A 185 -3.24 -7.47 4.33
N VAL A 186 -4.02 -7.65 3.29
CA VAL A 186 -3.57 -8.32 2.07
C VAL A 186 -2.99 -7.25 1.13
N VAL A 187 -1.69 -7.32 0.88
CA VAL A 187 -0.97 -6.42 -0.02
C VAL A 187 -0.89 -7.09 -1.38
N LEU A 188 -1.41 -6.43 -2.40
CA LEU A 188 -1.43 -6.95 -3.76
C LEU A 188 -0.13 -6.61 -4.48
N ASN A 189 0.46 -7.59 -5.16
CA ASN A 189 1.59 -7.42 -6.05
C ASN A 189 1.17 -7.88 -7.44
N VAL A 190 1.09 -6.96 -8.39
CA VAL A 190 0.73 -7.29 -9.78
C VAL A 190 1.96 -7.81 -10.50
N ALA A 191 1.87 -9.04 -11.03
CA ALA A 191 2.93 -9.62 -11.83
C ALA A 191 3.10 -8.83 -13.15
N PRO A 192 4.34 -8.63 -13.64
CA PRO A 192 4.55 -8.00 -14.93
C PRO A 192 3.95 -8.86 -16.04
N HIS A 193 3.32 -8.22 -17.01
CA HIS A 193 2.78 -8.88 -18.19
C HIS A 193 3.82 -8.92 -19.30
N GLU A 194 3.72 -9.89 -20.22
CA GLU A 194 4.69 -10.11 -21.29
C GLU A 194 4.86 -8.90 -22.22
N TYR A 195 3.77 -8.25 -22.57
CA TYR A 195 3.76 -7.12 -23.51
C TYR A 195 2.94 -5.91 -23.05
N PHE A 196 2.06 -6.03 -22.05
CA PHE A 196 1.33 -4.90 -21.51
C PHE A 196 2.09 -4.24 -20.35
N GLN A 197 2.09 -2.91 -20.33
CA GLN A 197 2.61 -2.13 -19.22
C GLN A 197 1.51 -1.18 -18.71
N ARG A 198 1.37 -1.04 -17.42
CA ARG A 198 0.42 -0.11 -16.83
C ARG A 198 1.04 1.27 -16.69
N ARG A 199 0.30 2.30 -17.10
CA ARG A 199 0.65 3.71 -16.94
C ARG A 199 -0.52 4.47 -16.32
N GLY A 200 -0.66 4.39 -14.99
CA GLY A 200 -1.83 4.91 -14.29
C GLY A 200 -3.10 4.13 -14.65
N ASP A 201 -4.08 4.78 -15.24
CA ASP A 201 -5.30 4.13 -15.74
C ASP A 201 -5.17 3.64 -17.19
N ASP A 202 -4.08 4.00 -17.89
CA ASP A 202 -3.85 3.59 -19.28
C ASP A 202 -2.96 2.34 -19.35
N ILE A 203 -3.13 1.59 -20.45
CA ILE A 203 -2.31 0.42 -20.77
C ILE A 203 -1.41 0.78 -21.94
N LEU A 204 -0.12 0.58 -21.80
CA LEU A 204 0.87 0.79 -22.84
C LEU A 204 1.20 -0.54 -23.52
N LEU A 205 1.17 -0.54 -24.86
CA LEU A 205 1.59 -1.64 -25.72
C LEU A 205 2.57 -1.13 -26.76
N VAL A 206 3.73 -1.76 -26.85
CA VAL A 206 4.67 -1.51 -27.95
C VAL A 206 4.50 -2.61 -28.99
N LEU A 207 4.10 -2.22 -30.21
CA LEU A 207 3.82 -3.16 -31.28
C LEU A 207 4.77 -2.91 -32.47
N GLN A 208 5.39 -3.98 -32.98
CA GLN A 208 6.27 -3.89 -34.12
C GLN A 208 5.52 -4.11 -35.43
N ILE A 209 5.69 -3.20 -36.36
CA ILE A 209 5.19 -3.31 -37.74
C ILE A 209 6.35 -3.29 -38.72
N ASN A 210 6.16 -3.85 -39.90
CA ASN A 210 7.18 -3.85 -40.93
C ASN A 210 7.20 -2.50 -41.72
N VAL A 211 8.26 -2.28 -42.46
CA VAL A 211 8.47 -1.03 -43.25
C VAL A 211 7.35 -0.82 -44.28
N ALA A 212 6.85 -1.88 -44.92
CA ALA A 212 5.79 -1.78 -45.93
C ALA A 212 4.46 -1.37 -45.31
N GLN A 213 4.09 -1.94 -44.14
CA GLN A 213 2.90 -1.55 -43.40
C GLN A 213 2.97 -0.08 -42.95
N ALA A 214 4.15 0.35 -42.50
CA ALA A 214 4.34 1.75 -42.10
C ALA A 214 4.23 2.72 -43.29
N ALA A 215 4.77 2.36 -44.45
CA ALA A 215 4.83 3.23 -45.62
C ALA A 215 3.48 3.28 -46.37
N LEU A 216 2.85 2.13 -46.57
CA LEU A 216 1.61 2.01 -47.36
C LEU A 216 0.34 2.19 -46.51
N GLY A 217 0.46 2.03 -45.18
CA GLY A 217 -0.68 1.85 -44.32
C GLY A 217 -1.18 0.40 -44.31
N ASP A 218 -1.84 0.01 -43.24
CA ASP A 218 -2.38 -1.34 -43.09
C ASP A 218 -3.46 -1.37 -42.01
N GLU A 219 -4.30 -2.39 -42.01
CA GLU A 219 -5.16 -2.73 -40.89
C GLU A 219 -4.54 -3.89 -40.11
N ILE A 220 -4.14 -3.63 -38.87
CA ILE A 220 -3.43 -4.58 -38.03
C ILE A 220 -4.30 -5.01 -36.84
N ALA A 221 -4.21 -6.31 -36.48
CA ALA A 221 -4.79 -6.82 -35.25
C ALA A 221 -3.91 -6.41 -34.08
N VAL A 222 -4.53 -5.80 -33.08
CA VAL A 222 -3.87 -5.32 -31.87
C VAL A 222 -4.44 -6.07 -30.67
N PRO A 223 -3.60 -6.76 -29.87
CA PRO A 223 -4.06 -7.38 -28.65
C PRO A 223 -4.48 -6.31 -27.63
N THR A 224 -5.58 -6.58 -26.97
CA THR A 224 -6.08 -5.80 -25.84
C THR A 224 -6.39 -6.74 -24.69
N VAL A 225 -6.59 -6.20 -23.50
CA VAL A 225 -6.98 -7.02 -22.34
C VAL A 225 -8.37 -7.64 -22.48
N ASP A 226 -9.22 -7.08 -23.35
CA ASP A 226 -10.57 -7.58 -23.62
C ASP A 226 -10.61 -8.53 -24.84
N GLY A 227 -9.46 -8.80 -25.48
CA GLY A 227 -9.33 -9.56 -26.71
C GLY A 227 -8.62 -8.79 -27.81
N GLU A 228 -8.79 -9.15 -29.08
CA GLU A 228 -8.15 -8.47 -30.20
C GLU A 228 -9.07 -7.38 -30.79
N THR A 229 -8.46 -6.28 -31.24
CA THR A 229 -9.15 -5.23 -31.96
C THR A 229 -8.35 -4.81 -33.20
N THR A 230 -9.00 -4.22 -34.18
CA THR A 230 -8.34 -3.76 -35.42
C THR A 230 -7.91 -2.30 -35.26
N LEU A 231 -6.67 -1.99 -35.63
CA LEU A 231 -6.12 -0.66 -35.70
C LEU A 231 -5.76 -0.32 -37.16
N ALA A 232 -6.38 0.72 -37.71
CA ALA A 232 -6.00 1.27 -39.00
C ALA A 232 -4.73 2.12 -38.83
N VAL A 233 -3.64 1.71 -39.50
CA VAL A 233 -2.36 2.42 -39.54
C VAL A 233 -2.35 3.29 -40.81
N PRO A 234 -2.30 4.63 -40.70
CA PRO A 234 -2.22 5.48 -41.89
C PRO A 234 -0.90 5.31 -42.62
N ALA A 235 -0.93 5.48 -43.95
CA ALA A 235 0.28 5.49 -44.76
C ALA A 235 1.25 6.60 -44.30
N GLY A 236 2.55 6.29 -44.31
CA GLY A 236 3.60 7.19 -43.84
C GLY A 236 3.76 7.28 -42.32
N THR A 237 3.19 6.34 -41.58
CA THR A 237 3.34 6.27 -40.11
C THR A 237 4.81 6.11 -39.74
N GLN A 238 5.29 6.98 -38.85
CA GLN A 238 6.67 6.98 -38.36
C GLN A 238 6.82 6.09 -37.12
N SER A 239 8.05 5.56 -36.93
CA SER A 239 8.39 4.80 -35.72
C SER A 239 8.26 5.69 -34.48
N GLY A 240 7.65 5.15 -33.42
CA GLY A 240 7.34 5.86 -32.19
C GLY A 240 6.00 6.58 -32.20
N LYS A 241 5.22 6.48 -33.29
CA LYS A 241 3.86 7.05 -33.32
C LYS A 241 2.96 6.33 -32.34
N GLU A 242 2.27 7.10 -31.51
CA GLU A 242 1.30 6.62 -30.52
C GLU A 242 -0.14 6.69 -31.11
N PHE A 243 -0.86 5.61 -30.94
CA PHE A 243 -2.29 5.49 -31.25
C PHE A 243 -3.06 5.20 -29.97
N ARG A 244 -4.21 5.84 -29.81
CA ARG A 244 -5.05 5.74 -28.63
C ARG A 244 -6.32 4.96 -28.92
N LEU A 245 -6.47 3.82 -28.28
CA LEU A 245 -7.69 3.02 -28.28
C LEU A 245 -8.50 3.35 -27.03
N ARG A 246 -9.57 4.12 -27.22
CA ARG A 246 -10.37 4.68 -26.12
C ARG A 246 -11.12 3.62 -25.34
N GLY A 247 -11.11 3.72 -24.01
CA GLY A 247 -11.88 2.87 -23.13
C GLY A 247 -11.37 1.42 -22.98
N LEU A 248 -10.19 1.11 -23.55
CA LEU A 248 -9.57 -0.23 -23.48
C LEU A 248 -8.43 -0.30 -22.43
N GLY A 249 -8.37 0.69 -21.54
CA GLY A 249 -7.43 0.72 -20.43
C GLY A 249 -7.96 0.05 -19.16
N VAL A 250 -7.36 0.41 -18.03
CA VAL A 250 -7.69 -0.11 -16.70
C VAL A 250 -8.99 0.55 -16.19
N PRO A 251 -9.91 -0.21 -15.59
CA PRO A 251 -11.06 0.36 -14.90
C PRO A 251 -10.60 1.28 -13.76
N LYS A 252 -11.21 2.44 -13.64
CA LYS A 252 -10.93 3.36 -12.55
C LYS A 252 -11.50 2.83 -11.24
N LEU A 253 -10.68 2.78 -10.19
CA LEU A 253 -11.12 2.36 -8.88
C LEU A 253 -12.18 3.32 -8.33
N ASP A 254 -13.33 2.78 -8.00
CA ASP A 254 -14.34 3.51 -7.23
C ASP A 254 -13.91 3.67 -5.78
N ARG A 255 -13.30 4.80 -5.46
CA ARG A 255 -12.92 5.16 -4.08
C ARG A 255 -14.12 5.45 -3.17
N SER A 256 -15.31 5.61 -3.75
CA SER A 256 -16.53 5.89 -2.98
C SER A 256 -17.22 4.63 -2.47
N GLY A 257 -16.83 3.44 -2.95
CA GLY A 257 -17.41 2.16 -2.58
C GLY A 257 -18.87 1.95 -3.03
N ARG A 258 -19.36 2.82 -3.94
CA ARG A 258 -20.75 2.75 -4.44
C ARG A 258 -20.92 1.88 -5.69
N GLY A 259 -19.82 1.28 -6.20
CA GLY A 259 -19.87 0.42 -7.38
C GLY A 259 -20.27 1.16 -8.67
N ALA A 260 -20.14 2.49 -8.69
CA ALA A 260 -20.42 3.28 -9.87
C ALA A 260 -19.38 2.98 -10.95
N ASN A 261 -19.83 2.83 -12.20
CA ASN A 261 -18.97 2.66 -13.36
C ASN A 261 -18.21 3.98 -13.62
N VAL A 262 -17.03 4.12 -13.02
CA VAL A 262 -16.23 5.36 -13.05
C VAL A 262 -15.52 5.53 -14.40
N GLY A 263 -15.74 4.59 -15.35
CA GLY A 263 -15.09 4.56 -16.64
C GLY A 263 -13.77 3.77 -16.62
N ARG A 264 -13.13 3.71 -17.78
CA ARG A 264 -11.83 3.07 -17.99
C ARG A 264 -10.86 4.06 -18.58
N GLY A 265 -9.57 3.82 -18.42
CA GLY A 265 -8.52 4.48 -19.17
C GLY A 265 -8.48 4.01 -20.63
N ASP A 266 -7.44 4.36 -21.34
CA ASP A 266 -7.24 4.05 -22.75
C ASP A 266 -6.07 3.06 -22.92
N GLN A 267 -6.03 2.37 -24.05
CA GLN A 267 -4.83 1.65 -24.44
C GLN A 267 -4.02 2.50 -25.41
N LEU A 268 -2.73 2.70 -25.09
CA LEU A 268 -1.78 3.45 -25.89
C LEU A 268 -0.91 2.46 -26.65
N VAL A 269 -1.02 2.46 -27.97
CA VAL A 269 -0.25 1.57 -28.86
C VAL A 269 0.87 2.38 -29.50
N ILE A 270 2.10 2.10 -29.14
CA ILE A 270 3.31 2.70 -29.74
C ILE A 270 3.78 1.79 -30.85
N LEU A 271 3.73 2.26 -32.08
CA LEU A 271 4.23 1.52 -33.23
C LEU A 271 5.74 1.69 -33.37
N GLN A 272 6.45 0.58 -33.45
CA GLN A 272 7.87 0.54 -33.80
C GLN A 272 8.04 -0.08 -35.17
N VAL A 273 8.67 0.65 -36.09
CA VAL A 273 8.97 0.13 -37.42
C VAL A 273 10.20 -0.76 -37.36
N ALA A 274 10.01 -2.05 -37.59
CA ALA A 274 11.06 -3.04 -37.60
C ALA A 274 11.69 -3.12 -38.99
N ILE A 275 12.99 -2.83 -39.09
CA ILE A 275 13.76 -3.04 -40.30
C ILE A 275 14.25 -4.47 -40.32
N PRO A 276 13.95 -5.26 -41.37
CA PRO A 276 14.33 -6.66 -41.44
C PRO A 276 15.88 -6.81 -41.51
N LYS A 277 16.42 -7.61 -40.59
CA LYS A 277 17.86 -7.89 -40.54
C LYS A 277 18.33 -8.84 -41.64
N HIS A 278 17.45 -9.73 -42.07
CA HIS A 278 17.69 -10.71 -43.12
C HIS A 278 16.64 -10.54 -44.22
N LEU A 279 17.11 -10.41 -45.45
CA LEU A 279 16.26 -10.25 -46.63
C LEU A 279 16.38 -11.48 -47.51
N SER A 280 15.28 -11.98 -48.02
CA SER A 280 15.28 -12.95 -49.11
C SER A 280 15.83 -12.32 -50.38
N PRO A 281 16.29 -13.11 -51.37
CA PRO A 281 16.77 -12.55 -52.65
C PRO A 281 15.73 -11.62 -53.32
N GLU A 282 14.48 -12.00 -53.30
CA GLU A 282 13.37 -11.19 -53.83
C GLU A 282 13.15 -9.89 -53.05
N GLN A 283 13.10 -9.95 -51.73
CA GLN A 283 13.00 -8.76 -50.88
C GLN A 283 14.17 -7.80 -51.12
N ARG A 284 15.41 -8.34 -51.24
CA ARG A 284 16.58 -7.53 -51.53
C ARG A 284 16.46 -6.81 -52.86
N GLN A 285 15.95 -7.46 -53.89
CA GLN A 285 15.73 -6.86 -55.20
C GLN A 285 14.71 -5.70 -55.10
N LEU A 286 13.57 -5.92 -54.44
CA LEU A 286 12.54 -4.90 -54.24
C LEU A 286 13.09 -3.69 -53.45
N PHE A 287 13.89 -3.92 -52.41
CA PHE A 287 14.52 -2.82 -51.65
C PHE A 287 15.59 -2.07 -52.52
N GLN A 288 16.28 -2.77 -53.41
CA GLN A 288 17.22 -2.12 -54.34
C GLN A 288 16.48 -1.27 -55.36
N GLU A 289 15.37 -1.71 -55.88
CA GLU A 289 14.51 -0.94 -56.80
C GLU A 289 13.93 0.30 -56.07
N LEU A 290 13.41 0.12 -54.87
CA LEU A 290 12.89 1.22 -54.04
C LEU A 290 13.99 2.26 -53.74
N SER A 291 15.23 1.83 -53.43
CA SER A 291 16.32 2.73 -53.13
C SER A 291 16.70 3.67 -54.29
N ARG A 292 16.50 3.23 -55.55
CA ARG A 292 16.74 4.05 -56.74
C ARG A 292 15.74 5.24 -56.85
N THR A 293 14.56 5.07 -56.28
CA THR A 293 13.47 6.10 -56.34
C THR A 293 13.50 7.06 -55.15
N LEU A 294 14.07 6.65 -53.99
CA LEU A 294 14.11 7.45 -52.78
C LEU A 294 15.24 8.51 -52.71
N GLY A 295 16.21 8.48 -53.68
CA GLY A 295 17.36 9.36 -53.64
C GLY A 295 18.41 8.98 -52.60
N THR A 296 19.52 9.67 -52.58
CA THR A 296 20.69 9.38 -51.70
C THR A 296 21.00 10.51 -50.71
N GLU A 297 20.16 11.55 -50.67
CA GLU A 297 20.43 12.71 -49.81
C GLU A 297 20.14 12.37 -48.32
N VAL A 298 21.15 12.55 -47.49
CA VAL A 298 21.06 12.46 -46.05
C VAL A 298 20.97 13.88 -45.48
N LEU A 299 19.78 14.28 -45.04
CA LEU A 299 19.59 15.58 -44.40
C LEU A 299 19.74 15.44 -42.88
N PRO A 300 20.63 16.22 -42.23
CA PRO A 300 20.65 16.28 -40.79
C PRO A 300 19.34 16.82 -40.27
N GLN A 301 18.74 16.17 -39.24
CA GLN A 301 17.59 16.72 -38.55
C GLN A 301 18.00 18.07 -37.95
N LYS A 302 17.36 19.15 -38.42
CA LYS A 302 17.41 20.42 -37.70
C LYS A 302 16.52 20.26 -36.49
N ASP A 303 17.09 20.45 -35.31
CA ASP A 303 16.29 20.60 -34.10
C ASP A 303 15.31 21.75 -34.36
N LYS A 304 14.05 21.40 -34.58
CA LYS A 304 12.99 22.39 -34.62
C LYS A 304 12.82 22.89 -33.19
N GLY A 305 13.46 24.03 -32.90
CA GLY A 305 13.26 24.72 -31.64
C GLY A 305 11.74 24.96 -31.40
N ILE A 306 11.36 25.27 -30.18
CA ILE A 306 9.96 25.46 -29.71
C ILE A 306 9.11 26.29 -30.68
N LEU A 307 9.73 27.26 -31.38
CA LEU A 307 9.11 28.08 -32.44
C LEU A 307 8.76 27.31 -33.72
N GLY A 308 9.48 26.24 -34.04
CA GLY A 308 9.16 25.39 -35.20
C GLY A 308 7.96 24.48 -34.95
N GLN A 309 7.88 23.93 -33.73
CA GLN A 309 6.75 23.07 -33.28
C GLN A 309 5.45 23.88 -33.20
N LEU A 310 5.51 25.14 -32.78
CA LEU A 310 4.36 26.05 -32.78
C LEU A 310 3.86 26.41 -34.18
N LYS A 311 4.75 26.48 -35.15
CA LYS A 311 4.39 26.81 -36.54
C LYS A 311 3.74 25.62 -37.26
N ASP A 312 4.17 24.39 -36.96
CA ASP A 312 3.55 23.17 -37.49
C ASP A 312 2.17 22.95 -36.85
N ALA A 313 2.02 23.19 -35.54
CA ALA A 313 0.73 23.10 -34.83
C ALA A 313 -0.29 24.17 -35.28
N LEU A 314 0.15 25.36 -35.70
CA LEU A 314 -0.71 26.39 -36.24
C LEU A 314 -1.05 26.15 -37.72
N GLY A 315 -0.18 25.48 -38.49
CA GLY A 315 -0.43 25.11 -39.88
C GLY A 315 -1.54 24.08 -40.04
N ASP A 316 -1.64 23.12 -39.11
CA ASP A 316 -2.69 22.08 -39.08
C ASP A 316 -4.06 22.61 -38.61
N LEU A 317 -4.13 23.86 -38.08
CA LEU A 317 -5.39 24.48 -37.64
C LEU A 317 -6.06 25.37 -38.75
N PHE A 318 -5.35 25.69 -39.84
CA PHE A 318 -5.79 26.57 -40.90
C PHE A 318 -5.68 25.98 -42.33
N GLY A 319 -5.44 24.64 -42.45
CA GLY A 319 -5.39 23.93 -43.72
C GLY A 319 -6.60 23.01 -43.94
#